data_40492c9c1a3378a7ef7362b6d11f7ade
#
_entry.id   40492c9c1a3378a7ef7362b6d11f7ade
#
_cell.length_a   1.000
_cell.length_b   1.000
_cell.length_c   1.000
_cell.angle_alpha   90.00
_cell.angle_beta   90.00
_cell.angle_gamma   90.00
#
_symmetry.space_group_name_H-M   'P 1'
#
loop_
_entity.id
_entity.type
_entity.pdbx_description
1 polymer ?
#
loop_
_entity_poly.entity_id
_entity_poly.type
_entity_poly.pdbx_seq_one_letter_code
_entity_poly.pdbx_strand_id
1 'polypeptide(L)'
;MTGLIVPLSILILVFAGIQLGNEMSRLNDSYQIKSRFAFESLQSAIKIALQNAPETFRNEANLESFFGQLKDSYEGIEVDVYSLLDHAVIFGDHPEWDAFDEKAVELSLFQKQQGKPYIIRVNKSSQKLNCYIPVAERQKDVTLIVRAQFPLANVKEALANSRWTLTVMVILIVLTGAAIGYKLSRSIVRPIKTLNAATQEIVKGNLGKHVDIQTGDEIEILARTFNKMSDSLKEMQQKAQDSNPLTHLPGNQGIFQDLKKRIMERQKFVLFHTDLDRFKVFNDHFGLAKGDDAIKMTADLLKKALKEKGGDDDFIGHQGGDDFVVITRPQRAVAIGDYICAEFEKVVVKALYPKEDYERGYTMQIDRRRLAETGEEVLTQFPLLAVSLAGVSNVKKDFADYFECMSAAVTVKKEVKKTIESSYLIKE
;
A
#
# COMPACT_ATOMS: atom_id res chain seq x y z
N MET A 1 -18.09 5.83 7.65
CA MET A 1 -19.01 5.57 6.51
C MET A 1 -20.36 5.00 6.91
N THR A 2 -20.45 4.15 7.89
CA THR A 2 -21.73 3.68 8.50
C THR A 2 -22.55 4.82 9.12
N GLY A 3 -21.93 5.93 9.51
CA GLY A 3 -22.57 7.08 10.13
C GLY A 3 -23.48 7.93 9.24
N LEU A 4 -23.44 7.81 7.91
CA LEU A 4 -24.28 8.59 6.99
C LEU A 4 -25.42 7.76 6.36
N ILE A 5 -25.22 6.46 6.20
CA ILE A 5 -26.23 5.57 5.63
C ILE A 5 -27.36 5.31 6.64
N VAL A 6 -26.99 5.14 7.91
CA VAL A 6 -27.96 4.95 9.00
C VAL A 6 -28.86 6.17 9.21
N PRO A 7 -28.36 7.43 9.31
CA PRO A 7 -29.25 8.59 9.46
C PRO A 7 -30.08 8.87 8.20
N LEU A 8 -29.59 8.58 6.99
CA LEU A 8 -30.38 8.77 5.77
C LEU A 8 -31.51 7.74 5.66
N SER A 9 -31.26 6.49 6.02
CA SER A 9 -32.27 5.45 6.11
C SER A 9 -33.30 5.77 7.21
N ILE A 10 -32.84 6.28 8.35
CA ILE A 10 -33.69 6.73 9.46
C ILE A 10 -34.50 7.99 9.03
N LEU A 11 -33.90 8.94 8.35
CA LEU A 11 -34.58 10.14 7.86
C LEU A 11 -35.67 9.80 6.83
N ILE A 12 -35.40 8.86 5.93
CA ILE A 12 -36.40 8.38 4.94
C ILE A 12 -37.53 7.60 5.65
N LEU A 13 -37.17 6.77 6.65
CA LEU A 13 -38.18 6.07 7.47
C LEU A 13 -39.02 7.01 8.34
N VAL A 14 -38.41 8.05 8.91
CA VAL A 14 -39.10 9.10 9.68
C VAL A 14 -39.98 9.91 8.76
N PHE A 15 -39.51 10.31 7.58
CA PHE A 15 -40.32 11.05 6.59
C PHE A 15 -41.46 10.18 6.05
N ALA A 16 -41.22 8.91 5.79
CA ALA A 16 -42.26 7.94 5.42
C ALA A 16 -43.29 7.77 6.54
N GLY A 17 -42.83 7.69 7.78
CA GLY A 17 -43.74 7.66 8.95
C GLY A 17 -44.55 8.92 9.13
N ILE A 18 -43.97 10.10 8.92
CA ILE A 18 -44.65 11.39 8.99
C ILE A 18 -45.71 11.54 7.85
N GLN A 19 -45.33 11.18 6.64
CA GLN A 19 -46.25 11.20 5.48
C GLN A 19 -47.41 10.22 5.64
N LEU A 20 -47.12 9.00 6.08
CA LEU A 20 -48.14 8.03 6.46
C LEU A 20 -49.05 8.60 7.59
N GLY A 21 -48.46 9.19 8.64
CA GLY A 21 -49.18 9.81 9.72
C GLY A 21 -50.13 10.95 9.26
N ASN A 22 -49.66 11.81 8.34
CA ASN A 22 -50.41 12.90 7.81
C ASN A 22 -51.57 12.48 6.89
N GLU A 23 -51.38 11.46 6.04
CA GLU A 23 -52.47 10.91 5.24
C GLU A 23 -53.47 10.10 6.08
N MET A 24 -53.01 9.46 7.12
CA MET A 24 -53.82 8.66 8.03
C MET A 24 -54.65 9.54 8.96
N SER A 25 -54.19 10.75 9.32
CA SER A 25 -54.97 11.77 10.00
C SER A 25 -56.15 12.31 9.19
N ARG A 26 -56.12 12.11 7.86
CA ARG A 26 -57.22 12.49 6.95
C ARG A 26 -58.28 11.41 6.73
N LEU A 27 -57.90 10.14 7.05
CA LEU A 27 -58.83 9.05 6.96
C LEU A 27 -59.43 8.80 8.33
N ASN A 28 -60.57 9.43 8.51
CA ASN A 28 -61.39 9.45 9.70
C ASN A 28 -61.54 8.12 10.44
N ASP A 29 -61.32 8.13 11.75
CA ASP A 29 -61.81 7.29 12.85
C ASP A 29 -61.90 5.75 12.74
N SER A 30 -61.45 5.18 11.68
CA SER A 30 -61.42 3.72 11.59
C SER A 30 -60.00 3.20 11.65
N TYR A 31 -59.79 2.33 12.55
CA TYR A 31 -58.63 1.51 12.87
C TYR A 31 -57.70 1.25 11.71
N GLN A 32 -56.58 1.90 11.77
CA GLN A 32 -55.69 1.97 10.64
C GLN A 32 -54.70 0.87 10.64
N ILE A 33 -54.52 0.44 9.48
CA ILE A 33 -53.57 -0.62 9.22
C ILE A 33 -52.22 -0.03 9.01
N LYS A 34 -51.39 -0.48 9.80
CA LYS A 34 -49.96 -0.29 9.68
C LYS A 34 -49.44 -1.51 8.97
N SER A 35 -49.27 -1.34 7.67
CA SER A 35 -48.82 -2.36 6.73
C SER A 35 -47.47 -3.02 7.12
N ARG A 36 -46.98 -3.85 6.27
CA ARG A 36 -45.68 -4.49 6.34
C ARG A 36 -44.56 -3.57 6.85
N PHE A 37 -44.58 -2.28 6.55
CA PHE A 37 -43.62 -1.28 7.02
C PHE A 37 -43.63 -1.09 8.55
N ALA A 38 -44.78 -1.13 9.18
CA ALA A 38 -44.85 -1.03 10.63
C ALA A 38 -44.27 -2.31 11.28
N PHE A 39 -44.46 -3.47 10.64
CA PHE A 39 -43.81 -4.72 11.10
C PHE A 39 -42.32 -4.70 10.95
N GLU A 40 -41.80 -4.21 9.83
CA GLU A 40 -40.35 -4.10 9.60
C GLU A 40 -39.72 -3.05 10.53
N SER A 41 -40.43 -1.97 10.83
CA SER A 41 -40.03 -0.96 11.80
C SER A 41 -40.01 -1.53 13.23
N LEU A 42 -41.08 -2.24 13.62
CA LEU A 42 -41.18 -2.92 14.89
C LEU A 42 -40.08 -3.97 15.07
N GLN A 43 -39.83 -4.75 14.04
CA GLN A 43 -38.73 -5.73 14.03
C GLN A 43 -37.36 -5.06 14.16
N SER A 44 -37.16 -3.96 13.42
CA SER A 44 -35.91 -3.18 13.50
C SER A 44 -35.73 -2.56 14.88
N ALA A 45 -36.79 -2.00 15.47
CA ALA A 45 -36.77 -1.47 16.83
C ALA A 45 -36.42 -2.54 17.86
N ILE A 46 -37.07 -3.69 17.77
CA ILE A 46 -36.76 -4.86 18.64
C ILE A 46 -35.30 -5.31 18.46
N LYS A 47 -34.83 -5.38 17.22
CA LYS A 47 -33.44 -5.77 16.93
C LYS A 47 -32.42 -4.77 17.49
N ILE A 48 -32.70 -3.47 17.36
CA ILE A 48 -31.83 -2.39 17.88
C ILE A 48 -31.86 -2.42 19.43
N ALA A 49 -33.03 -2.61 20.03
CA ALA A 49 -33.16 -2.70 21.49
C ALA A 49 -32.41 -3.94 22.04
N LEU A 50 -32.50 -5.09 21.37
CA LEU A 50 -31.74 -6.29 21.73
C LEU A 50 -30.23 -6.10 21.65
N GLN A 51 -29.76 -5.30 20.67
CA GLN A 51 -28.33 -5.03 20.50
C GLN A 51 -27.78 -4.02 21.50
N ASN A 52 -28.54 -2.94 21.76
CA ASN A 52 -28.07 -1.80 22.52
C ASN A 52 -28.47 -1.83 24.01
N ALA A 53 -29.59 -2.46 24.31
CA ALA A 53 -30.14 -2.54 25.67
C ALA A 53 -30.86 -3.91 25.90
N PRO A 54 -30.14 -5.03 25.93
CA PRO A 54 -30.74 -6.38 26.07
C PRO A 54 -31.52 -6.53 27.39
N GLU A 55 -31.24 -5.71 28.39
CA GLU A 55 -31.95 -5.68 29.68
C GLU A 55 -33.45 -5.34 29.53
N THR A 56 -33.82 -4.66 28.43
CA THR A 56 -35.22 -4.27 28.14
C THR A 56 -36.15 -5.49 28.10
N PHE A 57 -35.65 -6.63 27.67
CA PHE A 57 -36.44 -7.86 27.49
C PHE A 57 -36.39 -8.81 28.70
N ARG A 58 -35.72 -8.42 29.78
CA ARG A 58 -35.57 -9.24 31.00
C ARG A 58 -36.49 -8.85 32.15
N ASN A 59 -37.08 -7.67 32.08
CA ASN A 59 -37.91 -7.15 33.16
C ASN A 59 -39.25 -6.72 32.56
N GLU A 60 -40.33 -7.19 33.18
CA GLU A 60 -41.70 -6.89 32.80
C GLU A 60 -41.99 -5.37 32.72
N ALA A 61 -41.52 -4.61 33.70
CA ALA A 61 -41.67 -3.14 33.72
C ALA A 61 -40.95 -2.45 32.53
N ASN A 62 -39.80 -2.97 32.11
CA ASN A 62 -39.07 -2.45 30.94
C ASN A 62 -39.77 -2.83 29.61
N LEU A 63 -40.35 -4.04 29.55
CA LEU A 63 -41.16 -4.47 28.43
C LEU A 63 -42.41 -3.56 28.28
N GLU A 64 -43.09 -3.33 29.41
CA GLU A 64 -44.24 -2.46 29.42
C GLU A 64 -43.92 -1.01 28.96
N SER A 65 -42.80 -0.48 29.46
CA SER A 65 -42.32 0.86 28.99
C SER A 65 -41.95 0.87 27.50
N PHE A 66 -41.25 -0.13 27.00
CA PHE A 66 -40.82 -0.21 25.60
C PHE A 66 -41.98 -0.42 24.65
N PHE A 67 -42.83 -1.39 24.91
CA PHE A 67 -44.01 -1.66 24.07
C PHE A 67 -45.14 -0.65 24.26
N GLY A 68 -45.25 -0.07 25.46
CA GLY A 68 -46.16 1.06 25.73
C GLY A 68 -45.83 2.27 24.83
N GLN A 69 -44.56 2.69 24.78
CA GLN A 69 -44.11 3.75 23.88
C GLN A 69 -44.34 3.43 22.41
N LEU A 70 -44.11 2.18 22.01
CA LEU A 70 -44.42 1.70 20.66
C LEU A 70 -45.93 1.73 20.37
N LYS A 71 -46.77 1.33 21.31
CA LYS A 71 -48.23 1.35 21.19
C LYS A 71 -48.74 2.80 21.01
N ASP A 72 -48.21 3.75 21.78
CA ASP A 72 -48.52 5.18 21.67
C ASP A 72 -48.05 5.79 20.35
N SER A 73 -46.93 5.31 19.80
CA SER A 73 -46.40 5.78 18.53
C SER A 73 -47.15 5.25 17.33
N TYR A 74 -47.95 4.20 17.51
CA TYR A 74 -48.67 3.51 16.41
C TYR A 74 -50.14 3.27 16.81
N GLU A 75 -51.01 4.25 16.64
CA GLU A 75 -52.47 4.12 16.92
C GLU A 75 -53.09 2.88 16.25
N GLY A 76 -53.82 2.08 17.02
CA GLY A 76 -54.58 0.93 16.52
C GLY A 76 -53.78 -0.37 16.37
N ILE A 77 -52.53 -0.43 16.82
CA ILE A 77 -51.79 -1.70 16.98
C ILE A 77 -52.06 -2.28 18.37
N GLU A 78 -52.46 -3.54 18.38
CA GLU A 78 -52.45 -4.34 19.61
C GLU A 78 -51.16 -5.17 19.60
N VAL A 79 -50.39 -5.07 20.68
CA VAL A 79 -49.12 -5.81 20.83
C VAL A 79 -49.23 -6.68 22.06
N ASP A 80 -49.01 -7.99 21.88
CA ASP A 80 -48.92 -8.95 22.98
C ASP A 80 -47.57 -9.63 22.96
N VAL A 81 -47.00 -9.89 24.15
CA VAL A 81 -45.73 -10.57 24.30
C VAL A 81 -45.97 -11.89 25.08
N TYR A 82 -45.60 -12.96 24.45
CA TYR A 82 -45.73 -14.30 25.03
C TYR A 82 -44.38 -14.87 25.43
N SER A 83 -44.30 -15.33 26.69
CA SER A 83 -43.12 -16.03 27.19
C SER A 83 -43.24 -17.53 26.85
N LEU A 84 -42.23 -18.04 26.15
CA LEU A 84 -42.13 -19.46 25.87
C LEU A 84 -41.69 -20.27 27.10
N LEU A 85 -41.08 -19.62 28.09
CA LEU A 85 -40.65 -20.24 29.33
C LEU A 85 -41.82 -20.46 30.29
N ASP A 86 -42.66 -19.44 30.41
CA ASP A 86 -43.78 -19.42 31.35
C ASP A 86 -45.07 -19.92 30.74
N HIS A 87 -45.08 -20.13 29.45
CA HIS A 87 -46.27 -20.49 28.65
C HIS A 87 -47.44 -19.49 28.89
N ALA A 88 -47.14 -18.19 29.03
CA ALA A 88 -48.09 -17.16 29.34
C ALA A 88 -47.85 -15.88 28.57
N VAL A 89 -48.89 -15.05 28.40
CA VAL A 89 -48.77 -13.71 27.92
C VAL A 89 -48.26 -12.84 29.08
N ILE A 90 -47.11 -12.21 28.91
CA ILE A 90 -46.47 -11.38 29.93
C ILE A 90 -46.71 -9.89 29.70
N PHE A 91 -47.19 -9.50 28.52
CA PHE A 91 -47.56 -8.13 28.19
C PHE A 91 -48.64 -8.17 27.09
N GLY A 92 -49.67 -7.29 27.19
CA GLY A 92 -50.71 -7.10 26.16
C GLY A 92 -52.11 -7.13 26.70
N ASP A 93 -53.08 -6.83 25.78
CA ASP A 93 -54.48 -6.70 26.11
C ASP A 93 -55.24 -8.07 26.00
N HIS A 94 -54.58 -9.13 25.46
CA HIS A 94 -55.19 -10.44 25.23
C HIS A 94 -54.47 -11.50 26.06
N PRO A 95 -55.02 -11.84 27.24
CA PRO A 95 -54.33 -12.73 28.19
C PRO A 95 -54.29 -14.20 27.71
N GLU A 96 -55.10 -14.58 26.73
CA GLU A 96 -55.13 -15.93 26.20
C GLU A 96 -54.80 -15.99 24.70
N TRP A 97 -54.03 -16.93 24.30
CA TRP A 97 -53.75 -17.23 22.90
C TRP A 97 -54.61 -18.40 22.43
N ASP A 98 -55.19 -18.28 21.26
CA ASP A 98 -56.03 -19.29 20.69
C ASP A 98 -55.20 -20.34 19.91
N ALA A 99 -55.86 -21.41 19.48
CA ALA A 99 -55.22 -22.52 18.69
C ALA A 99 -54.63 -22.01 17.37
N PHE A 100 -55.05 -20.82 16.87
CA PHE A 100 -54.47 -20.20 15.70
C PHE A 100 -53.11 -19.56 16.03
N ASP A 101 -52.98 -18.96 17.19
CA ASP A 101 -51.75 -18.34 17.70
C ASP A 101 -50.71 -19.44 18.03
N GLU A 102 -51.10 -20.53 18.66
CA GLU A 102 -50.18 -21.65 18.97
C GLU A 102 -49.52 -22.22 17.69
N LYS A 103 -50.32 -22.49 16.66
CA LYS A 103 -49.81 -22.95 15.37
C LYS A 103 -48.92 -21.88 14.70
N ALA A 104 -49.19 -20.62 14.90
CA ALA A 104 -48.39 -19.54 14.38
C ALA A 104 -47.03 -19.41 15.10
N VAL A 105 -47.01 -19.64 16.43
CA VAL A 105 -45.77 -19.69 17.21
C VAL A 105 -44.86 -20.81 16.72
N GLU A 106 -45.37 -22.06 16.61
CA GLU A 106 -44.60 -23.18 16.09
C GLU A 106 -43.99 -22.87 14.71
N LEU A 107 -44.80 -22.31 13.81
CA LEU A 107 -44.37 -21.95 12.47
C LEU A 107 -43.33 -20.81 12.49
N SER A 108 -43.45 -19.83 13.41
CA SER A 108 -42.50 -18.74 13.55
C SER A 108 -41.12 -19.21 14.01
N LEU A 109 -41.09 -20.15 14.96
CA LEU A 109 -39.86 -20.78 15.45
C LEU A 109 -39.18 -21.59 14.36
N PHE A 110 -39.95 -22.38 13.60
CA PHE A 110 -39.44 -23.15 12.47
C PHE A 110 -38.87 -22.27 11.36
N GLN A 111 -39.56 -21.18 11.00
CA GLN A 111 -39.08 -20.27 9.96
C GLN A 111 -37.89 -19.39 10.41
N LYS A 112 -37.77 -19.11 11.70
CA LYS A 112 -36.58 -18.47 12.23
C LYS A 112 -35.33 -19.33 12.06
N GLN A 113 -35.43 -20.64 12.26
CA GLN A 113 -34.34 -21.58 11.98
C GLN A 113 -33.93 -21.58 10.50
N GLN A 114 -34.84 -21.22 9.60
CA GLN A 114 -34.57 -21.02 8.16
C GLN A 114 -34.12 -19.59 7.81
N GLY A 115 -33.82 -18.76 8.80
CA GLY A 115 -33.35 -17.37 8.58
C GLY A 115 -34.45 -16.35 8.33
N LYS A 116 -35.74 -16.70 8.51
CA LYS A 116 -36.85 -15.75 8.39
C LYS A 116 -37.11 -15.09 9.74
N PRO A 117 -37.13 -13.76 9.81
CA PRO A 117 -37.16 -13.03 11.07
C PRO A 117 -38.55 -12.92 11.71
N TYR A 118 -39.61 -13.11 10.94
CA TYR A 118 -40.99 -13.07 11.42
C TYR A 118 -41.90 -13.84 10.48
N ILE A 119 -43.14 -14.12 10.92
CA ILE A 119 -44.21 -14.60 10.07
C ILE A 119 -45.44 -13.69 10.17
N ILE A 120 -46.21 -13.61 9.08
CA ILE A 120 -47.50 -12.93 9.02
C ILE A 120 -48.57 -13.92 8.72
N ARG A 121 -49.66 -13.92 9.48
CA ARG A 121 -50.86 -14.71 9.26
C ARG A 121 -52.10 -13.92 9.35
N VAL A 122 -53.08 -14.19 8.48
CA VAL A 122 -54.38 -13.58 8.51
C VAL A 122 -55.29 -14.45 9.37
N ASN A 123 -55.76 -13.90 10.49
CA ASN A 123 -56.82 -14.52 11.27
C ASN A 123 -58.16 -14.07 10.69
N LYS A 124 -58.81 -14.98 9.94
CA LYS A 124 -60.09 -14.68 9.27
C LYS A 124 -61.23 -14.57 10.26
N SER A 125 -61.14 -15.20 11.42
CA SER A 125 -62.19 -15.19 12.44
C SER A 125 -62.29 -13.85 13.15
N SER A 126 -61.15 -13.24 13.49
CA SER A 126 -61.05 -11.95 14.13
C SER A 126 -60.93 -10.81 13.15
N GLN A 127 -60.81 -11.06 11.84
CA GLN A 127 -60.51 -10.08 10.81
C GLN A 127 -59.25 -9.25 11.15
N LYS A 128 -58.26 -9.87 11.73
CA LYS A 128 -56.98 -9.29 12.10
C LYS A 128 -55.84 -9.94 11.33
N LEU A 129 -54.84 -9.08 11.02
CA LEU A 129 -53.57 -9.53 10.50
C LEU A 129 -52.61 -9.65 11.70
N ASN A 130 -52.12 -10.81 11.96
CA ASN A 130 -51.23 -11.10 13.07
C ASN A 130 -49.79 -11.29 12.54
N CYS A 131 -48.83 -10.57 13.12
CA CYS A 131 -47.43 -10.74 12.90
C CYS A 131 -46.79 -11.33 14.18
N TYR A 132 -46.04 -12.40 14.02
CA TYR A 132 -45.34 -13.08 15.11
C TYR A 132 -43.83 -12.94 14.89
N ILE A 133 -43.16 -12.28 15.86
CA ILE A 133 -41.74 -11.96 15.83
C ILE A 133 -41.06 -12.75 16.95
N PRO A 134 -40.30 -13.81 16.64
CA PRO A 134 -39.57 -14.55 17.66
C PRO A 134 -38.31 -13.76 18.10
N VAL A 135 -38.21 -13.49 19.38
CA VAL A 135 -37.14 -12.74 20.04
C VAL A 135 -36.21 -13.69 20.77
N ALA A 136 -34.91 -13.64 20.50
CA ALA A 136 -33.89 -14.45 21.18
C ALA A 136 -32.98 -13.55 22.00
N GLU A 137 -32.83 -13.86 23.26
CA GLU A 137 -32.01 -13.04 24.19
C GLU A 137 -30.50 -13.30 23.99
N ARG A 138 -30.05 -14.48 23.63
CA ARG A 138 -28.67 -14.82 23.28
C ARG A 138 -28.63 -15.90 22.21
N GLN A 139 -28.03 -15.60 21.13
CA GLN A 139 -27.64 -16.37 19.92
C GLN A 139 -28.26 -17.77 19.63
N LYS A 140 -29.00 -18.43 20.52
CA LYS A 140 -29.51 -19.77 20.27
C LYS A 140 -30.98 -20.02 20.65
N ASP A 141 -31.51 -19.49 21.75
CA ASP A 141 -32.84 -19.84 22.19
C ASP A 141 -33.81 -18.65 22.13
N VAL A 142 -34.97 -18.89 21.44
CA VAL A 142 -36.06 -17.92 21.43
C VAL A 142 -36.78 -18.04 22.75
N THR A 143 -36.86 -16.94 23.50
CA THR A 143 -37.50 -16.89 24.82
C THR A 143 -38.85 -16.20 24.77
N LEU A 144 -39.04 -15.27 23.85
CA LEU A 144 -40.24 -14.46 23.72
C LEU A 144 -40.78 -14.46 22.29
N ILE A 145 -42.10 -14.36 22.14
CA ILE A 145 -42.79 -14.12 20.88
C ILE A 145 -43.59 -12.83 21.01
N VAL A 146 -43.30 -11.84 20.15
CA VAL A 146 -44.09 -10.62 20.05
C VAL A 146 -45.16 -10.82 18.96
N ARG A 147 -46.44 -10.71 19.33
CA ARG A 147 -47.58 -10.67 18.42
C ARG A 147 -48.05 -9.25 18.23
N ALA A 148 -48.00 -8.75 17.02
CA ALA A 148 -48.59 -7.47 16.65
C ALA A 148 -49.82 -7.73 15.79
N GLN A 149 -50.97 -7.16 16.19
CA GLN A 149 -52.24 -7.36 15.55
C GLN A 149 -52.79 -6.09 14.91
N PHE A 150 -53.35 -6.21 13.73
CA PHE A 150 -53.96 -5.11 12.97
C PHE A 150 -55.35 -5.51 12.44
N PRO A 151 -56.34 -4.61 12.51
CA PRO A 151 -57.66 -4.90 11.91
C PRO A 151 -57.58 -4.93 10.38
N LEU A 152 -58.21 -5.95 9.77
CA LEU A 152 -58.18 -6.22 8.33
C LEU A 152 -59.17 -5.33 7.52
N ALA A 153 -60.23 -4.86 8.14
CA ALA A 153 -61.36 -4.22 7.46
C ALA A 153 -60.95 -3.01 6.60
N ASN A 154 -59.87 -2.32 6.99
CA ASN A 154 -59.41 -1.08 6.32
C ASN A 154 -58.07 -1.26 5.55
N VAL A 155 -57.51 -2.51 5.49
CA VAL A 155 -56.25 -2.75 4.78
C VAL A 155 -56.38 -2.47 3.30
N LYS A 156 -57.43 -2.96 2.67
CA LYS A 156 -57.57 -2.82 1.22
C LYS A 156 -57.86 -1.35 0.80
N GLU A 157 -58.64 -0.61 1.55
CA GLU A 157 -58.91 0.80 1.26
C GLU A 157 -57.75 1.70 1.53
N ALA A 158 -57.05 1.52 2.66
CA ALA A 158 -55.87 2.29 2.98
C ALA A 158 -54.71 2.02 2.00
N LEU A 159 -54.50 0.75 1.63
CA LEU A 159 -53.53 0.39 0.60
C LEU A 159 -53.94 0.93 -0.78
N ALA A 160 -55.21 0.92 -1.13
CA ALA A 160 -55.67 1.45 -2.41
C ALA A 160 -55.50 2.98 -2.51
N ASN A 161 -55.74 3.71 -1.43
CA ASN A 161 -55.59 5.16 -1.38
C ASN A 161 -54.07 5.57 -1.25
N SER A 162 -53.27 4.78 -0.56
CA SER A 162 -51.85 5.06 -0.37
C SER A 162 -50.94 4.49 -1.48
N ARG A 163 -51.48 3.69 -2.41
CA ARG A 163 -50.66 2.99 -3.43
C ARG A 163 -49.83 3.95 -4.27
N TRP A 164 -50.35 5.11 -4.62
CA TRP A 164 -49.65 6.10 -5.43
C TRP A 164 -48.47 6.72 -4.65
N THR A 165 -48.71 7.12 -3.41
CA THR A 165 -47.72 7.69 -2.51
C THR A 165 -46.61 6.67 -2.24
N LEU A 166 -46.97 5.42 -1.95
CA LEU A 166 -45.99 4.31 -1.75
C LEU A 166 -45.18 4.04 -3.02
N THR A 167 -45.83 4.06 -4.20
CA THR A 167 -45.11 3.87 -5.48
C THR A 167 -44.11 5.00 -5.73
N VAL A 168 -44.49 6.24 -5.52
CA VAL A 168 -43.59 7.39 -5.66
C VAL A 168 -42.44 7.32 -4.67
N MET A 169 -42.69 6.92 -3.42
CA MET A 169 -41.64 6.73 -2.43
C MET A 169 -40.65 5.62 -2.80
N VAL A 170 -41.14 4.47 -3.27
CA VAL A 170 -40.27 3.37 -3.74
C VAL A 170 -39.41 3.86 -4.90
N ILE A 171 -39.98 4.56 -5.86
CA ILE A 171 -39.25 5.14 -7.00
C ILE A 171 -38.17 6.10 -6.50
N LEU A 172 -38.48 6.99 -5.57
CA LEU A 172 -37.52 7.94 -4.99
C LEU A 172 -36.40 7.23 -4.24
N ILE A 173 -36.73 6.19 -3.47
CA ILE A 173 -35.72 5.38 -2.76
C ILE A 173 -34.78 4.67 -3.76
N VAL A 174 -35.33 4.09 -4.81
CA VAL A 174 -34.55 3.42 -5.85
C VAL A 174 -33.66 4.41 -6.59
N LEU A 175 -34.21 5.57 -6.97
CA LEU A 175 -33.44 6.62 -7.66
C LEU A 175 -32.34 7.20 -6.79
N THR A 176 -32.65 7.51 -5.53
CA THR A 176 -31.62 8.02 -4.59
C THR A 176 -30.56 6.97 -4.28
N GLY A 177 -30.96 5.72 -4.06
CA GLY A 177 -30.04 4.60 -3.88
C GLY A 177 -29.15 4.38 -5.09
N ALA A 178 -29.70 4.43 -6.28
CA ALA A 178 -28.94 4.33 -7.54
C ALA A 178 -27.97 5.51 -7.72
N ALA A 179 -28.40 6.73 -7.41
CA ALA A 179 -27.57 7.93 -7.49
C ALA A 179 -26.38 7.87 -6.49
N ILE A 180 -26.66 7.47 -5.25
CA ILE A 180 -25.64 7.30 -4.22
C ILE A 180 -24.67 6.17 -4.62
N GLY A 181 -25.20 5.02 -5.04
CA GLY A 181 -24.41 3.88 -5.51
C GLY A 181 -23.51 4.24 -6.69
N TYR A 182 -24.01 4.99 -7.65
CA TYR A 182 -23.24 5.50 -8.78
C TYR A 182 -22.13 6.45 -8.33
N LYS A 183 -22.45 7.41 -7.44
CA LYS A 183 -21.46 8.35 -6.89
C LYS A 183 -20.38 7.63 -6.10
N LEU A 184 -20.75 6.69 -5.21
CA LEU A 184 -19.77 5.86 -4.46
C LEU A 184 -18.90 5.03 -5.40
N SER A 185 -19.50 4.41 -6.40
CA SER A 185 -18.75 3.61 -7.37
C SER A 185 -17.71 4.46 -8.09
N ARG A 186 -18.04 5.68 -8.47
CA ARG A 186 -17.15 6.59 -9.20
C ARG A 186 -16.10 7.26 -8.31
N SER A 187 -16.47 7.68 -7.09
CA SER A 187 -15.56 8.41 -6.20
C SER A 187 -14.68 7.51 -5.33
N ILE A 188 -15.10 6.27 -5.07
CA ILE A 188 -14.35 5.39 -4.15
C ILE A 188 -13.94 4.08 -4.83
N VAL A 189 -14.93 3.32 -5.36
CA VAL A 189 -14.67 1.94 -5.80
C VAL A 189 -13.74 1.90 -7.01
N ARG A 190 -13.99 2.73 -8.02
CA ARG A 190 -13.16 2.77 -9.24
C ARG A 190 -11.73 3.24 -8.93
N PRO A 191 -11.49 4.36 -8.23
CA PRO A 191 -10.14 4.79 -7.84
C PRO A 191 -9.36 3.72 -7.07
N ILE A 192 -10.00 3.09 -6.07
CA ILE A 192 -9.35 2.01 -5.30
C ILE A 192 -8.99 0.82 -6.17
N LYS A 193 -9.87 0.41 -7.10
CA LYS A 193 -9.56 -0.66 -8.06
C LYS A 193 -8.38 -0.28 -8.97
N THR A 194 -8.32 0.96 -9.43
CA THR A 194 -7.20 1.47 -10.25
C THR A 194 -5.89 1.44 -9.47
N LEU A 195 -5.89 1.92 -8.21
CA LEU A 195 -4.72 1.85 -7.32
C LEU A 195 -4.28 0.41 -7.07
N ASN A 196 -5.23 -0.49 -6.79
CA ASN A 196 -4.91 -1.90 -6.57
C ASN A 196 -4.30 -2.55 -7.82
N ALA A 197 -4.85 -2.29 -9.01
CA ALA A 197 -4.30 -2.78 -10.26
C ALA A 197 -2.88 -2.25 -10.52
N ALA A 198 -2.64 -0.95 -10.26
CA ALA A 198 -1.31 -0.35 -10.39
C ALA A 198 -0.32 -0.95 -9.36
N THR A 199 -0.77 -1.21 -8.13
CA THR A 199 0.05 -1.88 -7.11
C THR A 199 0.46 -3.29 -7.55
N GLN A 200 -0.45 -4.05 -8.14
CA GLN A 200 -0.13 -5.38 -8.67
C GLN A 200 0.89 -5.33 -9.82
N GLU A 201 0.85 -4.28 -10.65
CA GLU A 201 1.87 -4.09 -11.69
C GLU A 201 3.25 -3.81 -11.07
N ILE A 202 3.32 -3.03 -9.99
CA ILE A 202 4.58 -2.82 -9.25
C ILE A 202 5.12 -4.15 -8.70
N VAL A 203 4.27 -5.00 -8.14
CA VAL A 203 4.67 -6.34 -7.64
C VAL A 203 5.23 -7.22 -8.76
N LYS A 204 4.74 -7.08 -10.01
CA LYS A 204 5.28 -7.77 -11.18
C LYS A 204 6.59 -7.18 -11.70
N GLY A 205 7.09 -6.10 -11.08
CA GLY A 205 8.32 -5.43 -11.48
C GLY A 205 8.13 -4.25 -12.46
N ASN A 206 6.90 -3.92 -12.82
CA ASN A 206 6.59 -2.79 -13.71
C ASN A 206 6.56 -1.48 -12.91
N LEU A 207 7.74 -1.00 -12.49
CA LEU A 207 7.90 0.21 -11.69
C LEU A 207 7.71 1.49 -12.51
N GLY A 208 7.42 2.61 -11.84
CA GLY A 208 7.22 3.93 -12.46
C GLY A 208 5.86 4.09 -13.14
N LYS A 209 4.89 3.22 -12.84
CA LYS A 209 3.53 3.35 -13.33
C LYS A 209 2.77 4.36 -12.48
N HIS A 210 2.15 5.35 -13.13
CA HIS A 210 1.37 6.38 -12.46
C HIS A 210 -0.12 6.11 -12.61
N VAL A 211 -0.89 6.56 -11.63
CA VAL A 211 -2.34 6.61 -11.65
C VAL A 211 -2.79 8.06 -11.63
N ASP A 212 -3.74 8.41 -12.50
CA ASP A 212 -4.39 9.72 -12.52
C ASP A 212 -5.78 9.60 -11.87
N ILE A 213 -5.87 10.06 -10.63
CA ILE A 213 -7.09 10.04 -9.84
C ILE A 213 -7.30 11.46 -9.30
N GLN A 214 -8.43 12.07 -9.71
CA GLN A 214 -8.82 13.45 -9.38
C GLN A 214 -10.18 13.42 -8.68
N THR A 215 -10.17 13.07 -7.39
CA THR A 215 -11.38 12.98 -6.58
C THR A 215 -11.58 14.18 -5.65
N GLY A 216 -10.54 14.99 -5.43
CA GLY A 216 -10.56 16.16 -4.55
C GLY A 216 -10.60 15.81 -3.06
N ASP A 217 -10.30 14.56 -2.70
CA ASP A 217 -10.34 14.01 -1.34
C ASP A 217 -9.06 13.24 -0.98
N GLU A 218 -9.11 12.47 0.11
CA GLU A 218 -7.98 11.65 0.61
C GLU A 218 -7.54 10.58 -0.40
N ILE A 219 -8.41 10.16 -1.31
CA ILE A 219 -8.08 9.17 -2.35
C ILE A 219 -7.13 9.78 -3.39
N GLU A 220 -7.31 11.06 -3.71
CA GLU A 220 -6.37 11.77 -4.59
C GLU A 220 -5.00 11.94 -3.91
N ILE A 221 -4.98 12.28 -2.61
CA ILE A 221 -3.73 12.36 -1.84
C ILE A 221 -3.01 11.00 -1.84
N LEU A 222 -3.77 9.92 -1.63
CA LEU A 222 -3.24 8.55 -1.69
C LEU A 222 -2.65 8.23 -3.08
N ALA A 223 -3.32 8.61 -4.16
CA ALA A 223 -2.85 8.41 -5.52
C ALA A 223 -1.54 9.17 -5.80
N ARG A 224 -1.44 10.41 -5.36
CA ARG A 224 -0.20 11.20 -5.45
C ARG A 224 0.95 10.59 -4.65
N THR A 225 0.65 10.09 -3.44
CA THR A 225 1.65 9.40 -2.60
C THR A 225 2.11 8.10 -3.24
N PHE A 226 1.18 7.33 -3.82
CA PHE A 226 1.49 6.12 -4.59
C PHE A 226 2.41 6.42 -5.76
N ASN A 227 2.15 7.48 -6.53
CA ASN A 227 2.99 7.87 -7.66
C ASN A 227 4.42 8.20 -7.21
N LYS A 228 4.57 8.98 -6.13
CA LYS A 228 5.88 9.28 -5.54
C LYS A 228 6.62 8.00 -5.10
N MET A 229 5.92 7.08 -4.46
CA MET A 229 6.49 5.79 -4.06
C MET A 229 6.94 4.98 -5.28
N SER A 230 6.12 4.92 -6.33
CA SER A 230 6.44 4.23 -7.58
C SER A 230 7.68 4.78 -8.27
N ASP A 231 7.85 6.12 -8.29
CA ASP A 231 9.05 6.78 -8.82
C ASP A 231 10.27 6.47 -7.98
N SER A 232 10.16 6.55 -6.65
CA SER A 232 11.27 6.23 -5.74
C SER A 232 11.73 4.78 -5.88
N LEU A 233 10.80 3.83 -6.02
CA LEU A 233 11.12 2.42 -6.25
C LEU A 233 11.85 2.22 -7.59
N LYS A 234 11.39 2.89 -8.65
CA LYS A 234 12.04 2.85 -9.96
C LYS A 234 13.48 3.41 -9.88
N GLU A 235 13.65 4.53 -9.19
CA GLU A 235 14.97 5.14 -8.99
C GLU A 235 15.90 4.21 -8.18
N MET A 236 15.37 3.60 -7.10
CA MET A 236 16.12 2.62 -6.30
C MET A 236 16.54 1.41 -7.14
N GLN A 237 15.63 0.89 -7.96
CA GLN A 237 15.94 -0.23 -8.86
C GLN A 237 17.02 0.15 -9.87
N GLN A 238 16.93 1.32 -10.47
CA GLN A 238 17.94 1.81 -11.42
C GLN A 238 19.31 1.96 -10.74
N LYS A 239 19.35 2.53 -9.55
CA LYS A 239 20.59 2.63 -8.75
C LYS A 239 21.16 1.26 -8.39
N ALA A 240 20.30 0.32 -8.00
CA ALA A 240 20.72 -1.05 -7.68
C ALA A 240 21.25 -1.79 -8.92
N GLN A 241 20.63 -1.62 -10.07
CA GLN A 241 21.09 -2.21 -11.33
C GLN A 241 22.39 -1.58 -11.85
N ASP A 242 22.59 -0.27 -11.63
CA ASP A 242 23.82 0.42 -12.01
C ASP A 242 24.98 0.11 -11.06
N SER A 243 24.69 -0.31 -9.80
CA SER A 243 25.72 -0.62 -8.83
C SER A 243 26.57 -1.82 -9.26
N ASN A 244 27.89 -1.67 -9.19
CA ASN A 244 28.80 -2.77 -9.48
C ASN A 244 28.61 -3.92 -8.46
N PRO A 245 28.36 -5.16 -8.89
CA PRO A 245 28.04 -6.27 -7.98
C PRO A 245 29.18 -6.66 -7.06
N LEU A 246 30.44 -6.36 -7.42
CA LEU A 246 31.61 -6.72 -6.64
C LEU A 246 31.95 -5.71 -5.54
N THR A 247 31.84 -4.42 -5.87
CA THR A 247 32.26 -3.31 -4.97
C THR A 247 31.11 -2.53 -4.37
N HIS A 248 29.89 -2.74 -4.89
CA HIS A 248 28.68 -1.98 -4.57
C HIS A 248 28.81 -0.46 -4.79
N LEU A 249 29.79 -0.03 -5.58
CA LEU A 249 29.95 1.35 -5.98
C LEU A 249 29.00 1.69 -7.15
N PRO A 250 28.57 2.95 -7.29
CA PRO A 250 27.84 3.42 -8.47
C PRO A 250 28.57 3.04 -9.75
N GLY A 251 27.83 2.56 -10.73
CA GLY A 251 28.36 2.19 -12.04
C GLY A 251 28.39 3.37 -13.02
N ASN A 252 28.36 3.05 -14.31
CA ASN A 252 28.47 4.02 -15.38
C ASN A 252 27.38 5.09 -15.36
N GLN A 253 26.14 4.72 -15.00
CA GLN A 253 25.03 5.67 -14.98
C GLN A 253 25.19 6.65 -13.81
N GLY A 254 25.60 6.17 -12.63
CA GLY A 254 25.88 7.03 -11.48
C GLY A 254 27.01 8.00 -11.75
N ILE A 255 28.12 7.53 -12.37
CA ILE A 255 29.24 8.36 -12.80
C ILE A 255 28.76 9.46 -13.78
N PHE A 256 27.98 9.05 -14.77
CA PHE A 256 27.43 9.99 -15.76
C PHE A 256 26.55 11.06 -15.11
N GLN A 257 25.66 10.67 -14.20
CA GLN A 257 24.74 11.61 -13.55
C GLN A 257 25.47 12.61 -12.65
N ASP A 258 26.44 12.14 -11.83
CA ASP A 258 27.21 13.04 -10.96
C ASP A 258 28.04 14.04 -11.77
N LEU A 259 28.75 13.56 -12.77
CA LEU A 259 29.58 14.42 -13.61
C LEU A 259 28.75 15.43 -14.40
N LYS A 260 27.63 14.99 -15.00
CA LYS A 260 26.68 15.86 -15.71
C LYS A 260 26.13 16.95 -14.79
N LYS A 261 25.74 16.59 -13.57
CA LYS A 261 25.26 17.56 -12.59
C LYS A 261 26.31 18.62 -12.30
N ARG A 262 27.58 18.25 -12.03
CA ARG A 262 28.67 19.18 -11.75
C ARG A 262 28.95 20.11 -12.92
N ILE A 263 28.93 19.59 -14.16
CA ILE A 263 29.12 20.40 -15.38
C ILE A 263 27.97 21.41 -15.52
N MET A 264 26.71 20.97 -15.38
CA MET A 264 25.54 21.85 -15.48
C MET A 264 25.53 22.96 -14.41
N GLU A 265 25.92 22.62 -13.18
CA GLU A 265 26.01 23.55 -12.06
C GLU A 265 27.30 24.38 -12.09
N ARG A 266 28.18 24.22 -13.08
CA ARG A 266 29.48 24.86 -13.23
C ARG A 266 30.37 24.72 -11.99
N GLN A 267 30.25 23.59 -11.30
CA GLN A 267 31.11 23.28 -10.17
C GLN A 267 32.54 23.03 -10.66
N LYS A 268 33.53 23.49 -9.88
CA LYS A 268 34.94 23.16 -10.17
C LYS A 268 35.27 21.81 -9.52
N PHE A 269 35.87 20.92 -10.32
CA PHE A 269 36.20 19.54 -9.91
C PHE A 269 37.51 19.07 -10.55
N VAL A 270 38.05 18.00 -9.99
CA VAL A 270 39.00 17.09 -10.59
C VAL A 270 38.36 15.72 -10.69
N LEU A 271 38.36 15.15 -11.87
CA LEU A 271 38.00 13.75 -12.09
C LEU A 271 39.26 12.92 -12.25
N PHE A 272 39.45 11.92 -11.42
CA PHE A 272 40.45 10.87 -11.60
C PHE A 272 39.81 9.65 -12.24
N HIS A 273 40.31 9.26 -13.41
CA HIS A 273 40.10 7.93 -13.98
C HIS A 273 41.20 7.03 -13.44
N THR A 274 40.83 6.09 -12.59
CA THR A 274 41.76 5.24 -11.84
C THR A 274 41.75 3.85 -12.43
N ASP A 275 42.91 3.23 -12.59
CA ASP A 275 43.12 1.92 -13.25
C ASP A 275 44.24 1.13 -12.54
N LEU A 276 44.07 -0.20 -12.49
CA LEU A 276 45.10 -1.09 -11.95
C LEU A 276 46.06 -1.53 -13.03
N ASP A 277 47.28 -1.05 -12.95
CA ASP A 277 48.29 -1.41 -13.94
C ASP A 277 48.65 -2.89 -13.82
N ARG A 278 48.76 -3.57 -14.98
CA ARG A 278 49.10 -4.98 -15.08
C ARG A 278 48.05 -5.93 -14.49
N PHE A 279 46.83 -5.48 -14.25
CA PHE A 279 45.81 -6.30 -13.63
C PHE A 279 45.50 -7.59 -14.39
N LYS A 280 45.56 -7.58 -15.73
CA LYS A 280 45.43 -8.78 -16.52
C LYS A 280 46.53 -9.80 -16.22
N VAL A 281 47.78 -9.35 -16.11
CA VAL A 281 48.94 -10.24 -15.78
C VAL A 281 48.78 -10.83 -14.37
N PHE A 282 48.30 -10.03 -13.43
CA PHE A 282 47.97 -10.49 -12.09
C PHE A 282 46.89 -11.57 -12.09
N ASN A 283 45.78 -11.36 -12.82
CA ASN A 283 44.73 -12.37 -12.95
C ASN A 283 45.21 -13.65 -13.62
N ASP A 284 46.05 -13.54 -14.65
CA ASP A 284 46.63 -14.69 -15.37
C ASP A 284 47.49 -15.53 -14.45
N HIS A 285 48.15 -14.94 -13.46
CA HIS A 285 49.04 -15.64 -12.53
C HIS A 285 48.34 -16.15 -11.26
N PHE A 286 47.53 -15.28 -10.61
CA PHE A 286 46.94 -15.58 -9.32
C PHE A 286 45.48 -16.06 -9.39
N GLY A 287 44.87 -15.97 -10.56
CA GLY A 287 43.50 -16.35 -10.82
C GLY A 287 42.47 -15.22 -10.53
N LEU A 288 41.26 -15.37 -11.09
CA LEU A 288 40.22 -14.36 -11.03
C LEU A 288 39.76 -14.05 -9.59
N ALA A 289 39.73 -15.04 -8.70
CA ALA A 289 39.32 -14.82 -7.32
C ALA A 289 40.23 -13.82 -6.59
N LYS A 290 41.54 -13.91 -6.79
CA LYS A 290 42.50 -12.91 -6.26
C LYS A 290 42.38 -11.56 -6.96
N GLY A 291 42.00 -11.54 -8.24
CA GLY A 291 41.71 -10.33 -8.95
C GLY A 291 40.47 -9.61 -8.37
N ASP A 292 39.44 -10.35 -8.03
CA ASP A 292 38.26 -9.81 -7.36
C ASP A 292 38.61 -9.21 -5.98
N ASP A 293 39.54 -9.85 -5.24
CA ASP A 293 40.05 -9.30 -3.98
C ASP A 293 40.82 -8.00 -4.20
N ALA A 294 41.66 -7.93 -5.25
CA ALA A 294 42.37 -6.70 -5.62
C ALA A 294 41.42 -5.56 -5.94
N ILE A 295 40.37 -5.82 -6.70
CA ILE A 295 39.31 -4.82 -7.01
C ILE A 295 38.59 -4.36 -5.73
N LYS A 296 38.19 -5.29 -4.84
CA LYS A 296 37.54 -4.94 -3.56
C LYS A 296 38.45 -4.09 -2.68
N MET A 297 39.70 -4.52 -2.50
CA MET A 297 40.65 -3.79 -1.68
C MET A 297 40.96 -2.42 -2.25
N THR A 298 41.05 -2.27 -3.58
CA THR A 298 41.19 -0.98 -4.24
C THR A 298 39.96 -0.10 -3.97
N ALA A 299 38.75 -0.62 -4.14
CA ALA A 299 37.52 0.11 -3.85
C ALA A 299 37.49 0.62 -2.39
N ASP A 300 37.90 -0.22 -1.44
CA ASP A 300 37.93 0.12 -0.02
C ASP A 300 39.02 1.16 0.29
N LEU A 301 40.18 1.07 -0.37
CA LEU A 301 41.21 2.09 -0.29
C LEU A 301 40.71 3.45 -0.82
N LEU A 302 40.04 3.48 -1.97
CA LEU A 302 39.48 4.70 -2.56
C LEU A 302 38.41 5.30 -1.64
N LYS A 303 37.50 4.49 -1.07
CA LYS A 303 36.54 4.95 -0.05
C LYS A 303 37.24 5.55 1.16
N LYS A 304 38.29 4.88 1.65
CA LYS A 304 39.08 5.37 2.78
C LYS A 304 39.78 6.69 2.46
N ALA A 305 40.36 6.83 1.25
CA ALA A 305 40.97 8.05 0.81
C ALA A 305 40.00 9.24 0.80
N LEU A 306 38.78 9.04 0.31
CA LEU A 306 37.75 10.07 0.33
C LEU A 306 37.28 10.40 1.74
N LYS A 307 37.22 9.42 2.64
CA LYS A 307 36.87 9.65 4.04
C LYS A 307 37.94 10.46 4.79
N GLU A 308 39.22 10.18 4.53
CA GLU A 308 40.35 10.79 5.25
C GLU A 308 40.78 12.14 4.66
N LYS A 309 40.74 12.31 3.35
CA LYS A 309 41.27 13.47 2.62
C LYS A 309 40.21 14.19 1.79
N GLY A 310 39.01 13.61 1.67
CA GLY A 310 37.91 14.16 0.89
C GLY A 310 36.90 14.95 1.70
N GLY A 311 35.69 15.03 1.18
CA GLY A 311 34.54 15.67 1.80
C GLY A 311 33.23 15.05 1.32
N ASP A 312 32.11 15.47 1.92
CA ASP A 312 30.78 14.89 1.70
C ASP A 312 30.27 15.02 0.25
N ASP A 313 30.84 15.92 -0.52
CA ASP A 313 30.51 16.16 -1.92
C ASP A 313 31.40 15.42 -2.91
N ASP A 314 32.34 14.61 -2.45
CA ASP A 314 33.16 13.76 -3.32
C ASP A 314 32.38 12.53 -3.77
N PHE A 315 32.72 12.06 -4.95
CA PHE A 315 32.06 10.90 -5.58
C PHE A 315 33.06 9.82 -5.95
N ILE A 316 32.67 8.57 -5.80
CA ILE A 316 33.39 7.41 -6.27
C ILE A 316 32.45 6.50 -7.06
N GLY A 317 32.90 6.01 -8.21
CA GLY A 317 32.20 5.04 -9.05
C GLY A 317 33.11 3.95 -9.54
N HIS A 318 32.54 2.81 -9.93
CA HIS A 318 33.25 1.67 -10.52
C HIS A 318 32.72 1.42 -11.93
N GLN A 319 33.50 1.79 -12.93
CA GLN A 319 33.10 1.71 -14.32
C GLN A 319 33.03 0.27 -14.84
N GLY A 320 33.87 -0.60 -14.32
CA GLY A 320 33.92 -2.02 -14.64
C GLY A 320 35.35 -2.55 -14.73
N GLY A 321 35.53 -3.84 -14.48
CA GLY A 321 36.87 -4.44 -14.46
C GLY A 321 37.74 -3.81 -13.36
N ASP A 322 38.83 -3.22 -13.76
CA ASP A 322 39.84 -2.52 -12.92
C ASP A 322 39.71 -0.99 -12.97
N ASP A 323 38.68 -0.46 -13.67
CA ASP A 323 38.48 0.97 -13.88
C ASP A 323 37.56 1.60 -12.82
N PHE A 324 38.07 2.59 -12.10
CA PHE A 324 37.29 3.40 -11.15
C PHE A 324 37.31 4.88 -11.53
N VAL A 325 36.34 5.62 -11.03
CA VAL A 325 36.29 7.08 -11.18
C VAL A 325 36.15 7.71 -9.80
N VAL A 326 36.98 8.69 -9.50
CA VAL A 326 36.88 9.53 -8.30
C VAL A 326 36.70 10.97 -8.74
N ILE A 327 35.69 11.67 -8.22
CA ILE A 327 35.43 13.07 -8.51
C ILE A 327 35.49 13.86 -7.21
N THR A 328 36.37 14.84 -7.15
CA THR A 328 36.61 15.65 -5.95
C THR A 328 36.79 17.12 -6.29
N ARG A 329 36.83 17.97 -5.29
CA ARG A 329 37.20 19.40 -5.48
C ARG A 329 38.69 19.59 -5.76
N PRO A 330 39.08 20.58 -6.56
CA PRO A 330 40.49 20.82 -6.92
C PRO A 330 41.41 20.91 -5.71
N GLN A 331 40.95 21.53 -4.61
CA GLN A 331 41.74 21.73 -3.40
C GLN A 331 42.12 20.45 -2.67
N ARG A 332 41.35 19.35 -2.87
CA ARG A 332 41.59 18.06 -2.22
C ARG A 332 42.26 17.06 -3.12
N ALA A 333 42.28 17.31 -4.43
CA ALA A 333 42.71 16.33 -5.43
C ALA A 333 44.14 15.80 -5.21
N VAL A 334 45.07 16.70 -4.93
CA VAL A 334 46.47 16.35 -4.65
C VAL A 334 46.58 15.45 -3.41
N ALA A 335 45.94 15.85 -2.30
CA ALA A 335 46.01 15.10 -1.05
C ALA A 335 45.36 13.69 -1.19
N ILE A 336 44.32 13.57 -2.00
CA ILE A 336 43.67 12.29 -2.31
C ILE A 336 44.58 11.42 -3.19
N GLY A 337 45.16 12.00 -4.24
CA GLY A 337 46.09 11.28 -5.13
C GLY A 337 47.33 10.78 -4.39
N ASP A 338 47.94 11.64 -3.59
CA ASP A 338 49.12 11.25 -2.76
C ASP A 338 48.77 10.12 -1.79
N TYR A 339 47.60 10.21 -1.11
CA TYR A 339 47.16 9.17 -0.17
C TYR A 339 46.91 7.86 -0.87
N ILE A 340 46.22 7.84 -2.02
CA ILE A 340 45.94 6.60 -2.76
C ILE A 340 47.23 5.95 -3.21
N CYS A 341 48.13 6.70 -3.86
CA CYS A 341 49.41 6.16 -4.35
C CYS A 341 50.27 5.61 -3.20
N ALA A 342 50.39 6.36 -2.08
CA ALA A 342 51.22 5.92 -0.95
C ALA A 342 50.66 4.70 -0.21
N GLU A 343 49.33 4.58 -0.10
CA GLU A 343 48.68 3.50 0.66
C GLU A 343 48.41 2.26 -0.22
N PHE A 344 48.34 2.39 -1.54
CA PHE A 344 48.06 1.27 -2.43
C PHE A 344 49.12 0.16 -2.27
N GLU A 345 50.36 0.50 -2.30
CA GLU A 345 51.47 -0.48 -2.11
C GLU A 345 51.44 -1.11 -0.73
N LYS A 346 51.31 -0.30 0.32
CA LYS A 346 51.36 -0.74 1.71
C LYS A 346 50.16 -1.60 2.14
N VAL A 347 48.99 -1.34 1.55
CA VAL A 347 47.74 -2.01 1.96
C VAL A 347 47.34 -3.06 0.94
N VAL A 348 47.22 -2.69 -0.34
CA VAL A 348 46.67 -3.57 -1.38
C VAL A 348 47.75 -4.57 -1.86
N VAL A 349 48.88 -4.06 -2.35
CA VAL A 349 49.95 -4.91 -2.91
C VAL A 349 50.48 -5.84 -1.85
N LYS A 350 50.81 -5.33 -0.67
CA LYS A 350 51.32 -6.13 0.46
C LYS A 350 50.40 -7.29 0.87
N ALA A 351 49.10 -7.11 0.78
CA ALA A 351 48.13 -8.13 1.14
C ALA A 351 47.91 -9.18 0.05
N LEU A 352 48.11 -8.81 -1.22
CA LEU A 352 47.84 -9.67 -2.36
C LEU A 352 48.98 -10.57 -2.76
N TYR A 353 50.23 -10.12 -2.54
CA TYR A 353 51.40 -10.85 -2.95
C TYR A 353 52.03 -11.64 -1.79
N PRO A 354 52.71 -12.78 -2.10
CA PRO A 354 53.58 -13.43 -1.14
C PRO A 354 54.67 -12.46 -0.62
N LYS A 355 55.04 -12.62 0.64
CA LYS A 355 56.00 -11.72 1.29
C LYS A 355 57.30 -11.57 0.49
N GLU A 356 57.79 -12.67 -0.07
CA GLU A 356 59.05 -12.70 -0.87
C GLU A 356 58.91 -11.86 -2.16
N ASP A 357 57.77 -11.93 -2.86
CA ASP A 357 57.54 -11.16 -4.07
C ASP A 357 57.36 -9.68 -3.75
N TYR A 358 56.66 -9.37 -2.66
CA TYR A 358 56.51 -8.01 -2.19
C TYR A 358 57.84 -7.35 -1.83
N GLU A 359 58.69 -8.05 -1.10
CA GLU A 359 60.03 -7.57 -0.71
C GLU A 359 60.97 -7.40 -1.91
N ARG A 360 60.84 -8.22 -2.95
CA ARG A 360 61.61 -8.12 -4.20
C ARG A 360 61.10 -7.02 -5.15
N GLY A 361 59.85 -6.63 -5.02
CA GLY A 361 59.20 -5.64 -5.91
C GLY A 361 58.76 -6.21 -7.27
N TYR A 362 58.86 -7.53 -7.47
CA TYR A 362 58.43 -8.20 -8.69
C TYR A 362 58.04 -9.66 -8.42
N THR A 363 57.26 -10.24 -9.32
CA THR A 363 56.94 -11.66 -9.34
C THR A 363 57.55 -12.35 -10.57
N MET A 364 57.93 -13.63 -10.45
CA MET A 364 58.41 -14.43 -11.56
C MET A 364 57.28 -15.24 -12.14
N GLN A 365 57.00 -15.08 -13.42
CA GLN A 365 55.90 -15.74 -14.11
C GLN A 365 56.33 -16.21 -15.49
N ILE A 366 55.67 -17.27 -16.02
CA ILE A 366 55.83 -17.68 -17.41
C ILE A 366 55.16 -16.60 -18.28
N ASP A 367 55.95 -16.06 -19.21
CA ASP A 367 55.42 -15.12 -20.20
C ASP A 367 54.48 -15.84 -21.21
N ARG A 368 53.19 -15.78 -20.95
CA ARG A 368 52.18 -16.44 -21.78
C ARG A 368 52.16 -15.93 -23.23
N ARG A 369 52.62 -14.72 -23.49
CA ARG A 369 52.70 -14.18 -24.87
C ARG A 369 53.82 -14.87 -25.62
N ARG A 370 55.00 -14.97 -25.01
CA ARG A 370 56.11 -15.71 -25.58
C ARG A 370 55.80 -17.19 -25.73
N LEU A 371 55.18 -17.81 -24.71
CA LEU A 371 54.74 -19.20 -24.80
C LEU A 371 53.80 -19.43 -26.00
N ALA A 372 52.85 -18.52 -26.23
CA ALA A 372 51.90 -18.59 -27.38
C ALA A 372 52.60 -18.36 -28.74
N GLU A 373 53.65 -17.54 -28.78
CA GLU A 373 54.35 -17.19 -30.02
C GLU A 373 55.47 -18.19 -30.36
N THR A 374 56.23 -18.67 -29.38
CA THR A 374 57.43 -19.49 -29.59
C THR A 374 57.31 -20.92 -29.07
N GLY A 375 56.31 -21.23 -28.26
CA GLY A 375 56.16 -22.53 -27.57
C GLY A 375 57.13 -22.74 -26.41
N GLU A 376 57.94 -21.75 -26.06
CA GLU A 376 58.94 -21.88 -24.99
C GLU A 376 58.44 -21.24 -23.69
N GLU A 377 58.58 -21.97 -22.56
CA GLU A 377 58.31 -21.45 -21.23
C GLU A 377 59.47 -20.59 -20.73
N VAL A 378 59.31 -19.28 -20.86
CA VAL A 378 60.31 -18.33 -20.38
C VAL A 378 59.80 -17.66 -19.11
N LEU A 379 60.52 -17.87 -17.99
CA LEU A 379 60.28 -17.14 -16.76
C LEU A 379 60.72 -15.67 -16.91
N THR A 380 59.77 -14.76 -16.77
CA THR A 380 59.99 -13.32 -16.92
C THR A 380 59.61 -12.58 -15.63
N GLN A 381 60.31 -11.52 -15.34
CA GLN A 381 60.02 -10.65 -14.20
C GLN A 381 58.86 -9.72 -14.57
N PHE A 382 57.82 -9.74 -13.75
CA PHE A 382 56.72 -8.82 -13.87
C PHE A 382 56.64 -7.90 -12.63
N PRO A 383 56.65 -6.57 -12.80
CA PRO A 383 56.43 -5.64 -11.69
C PRO A 383 55.11 -5.93 -10.98
N LEU A 384 55.03 -5.63 -9.69
CA LEU A 384 53.80 -5.79 -8.91
C LEU A 384 52.68 -4.86 -9.44
N LEU A 385 51.46 -5.08 -8.99
CA LEU A 385 50.34 -4.17 -9.29
C LEU A 385 50.68 -2.75 -8.88
N ALA A 386 50.23 -1.79 -9.67
CA ALA A 386 50.27 -0.37 -9.33
C ALA A 386 48.93 0.26 -9.67
N VAL A 387 48.67 1.41 -9.12
CA VAL A 387 47.48 2.19 -9.42
C VAL A 387 47.84 3.47 -10.17
N SER A 388 47.21 3.69 -11.32
CA SER A 388 47.38 4.89 -12.12
C SER A 388 46.12 5.78 -12.01
N LEU A 389 46.28 7.05 -11.58
CA LEU A 389 45.15 8.01 -11.50
C LEU A 389 45.37 9.10 -12.55
N ALA A 390 44.56 9.07 -13.60
CA ALA A 390 44.52 10.09 -14.64
C ALA A 390 43.55 11.22 -14.26
N GLY A 391 44.07 12.32 -13.76
CA GLY A 391 43.29 13.46 -13.31
C GLY A 391 43.05 14.48 -14.41
N VAL A 392 41.82 14.94 -14.55
CA VAL A 392 41.46 16.09 -15.39
C VAL A 392 40.69 17.09 -14.57
N SER A 393 41.01 18.36 -14.76
CA SER A 393 40.47 19.52 -14.01
C SER A 393 39.75 20.50 -14.90
N ASN A 394 38.57 20.96 -14.45
CA ASN A 394 37.86 22.05 -15.14
C ASN A 394 38.17 23.44 -14.57
N VAL A 395 39.29 23.62 -13.84
CA VAL A 395 39.63 24.90 -13.22
C VAL A 395 39.91 25.98 -14.29
N LYS A 396 40.70 25.65 -15.32
CA LYS A 396 41.07 26.57 -16.39
C LYS A 396 40.08 26.59 -17.54
N LYS A 397 39.57 25.40 -17.92
CA LYS A 397 38.64 25.23 -19.04
C LYS A 397 37.48 24.35 -18.61
N ASP A 398 36.26 24.82 -18.78
CA ASP A 398 35.08 24.02 -18.55
C ASP A 398 34.92 22.94 -19.63
N PHE A 399 34.48 21.74 -19.26
CA PHE A 399 34.08 20.70 -20.17
C PHE A 399 32.67 20.97 -20.69
N ALA A 400 32.44 20.78 -21.99
CA ALA A 400 31.12 20.92 -22.59
C ALA A 400 30.14 19.85 -22.10
N ASP A 401 30.64 18.62 -21.95
CA ASP A 401 29.83 17.48 -21.53
C ASP A 401 30.70 16.37 -20.87
N TYR A 402 30.00 15.31 -20.49
CA TYR A 402 30.57 14.07 -19.94
C TYR A 402 31.64 13.47 -20.85
N PHE A 403 31.38 13.41 -22.17
CA PHE A 403 32.22 12.70 -23.13
C PHE A 403 33.56 13.43 -23.35
N GLU A 404 33.54 14.78 -23.41
CA GLU A 404 34.76 15.58 -23.47
C GLU A 404 35.64 15.34 -22.25
N CYS A 405 35.05 15.35 -21.05
CA CYS A 405 35.79 15.12 -19.80
C CYS A 405 36.42 13.71 -19.76
N MET A 406 35.63 12.68 -20.07
CA MET A 406 36.14 11.30 -20.05
C MET A 406 37.20 11.07 -21.16
N SER A 407 37.06 11.66 -22.33
CA SER A 407 38.05 11.58 -23.39
C SER A 407 39.39 12.25 -22.99
N ALA A 408 39.32 13.38 -22.30
CA ALA A 408 40.50 14.02 -21.74
C ALA A 408 41.19 13.12 -20.70
N ALA A 409 40.42 12.48 -19.80
CA ALA A 409 40.96 11.56 -18.82
C ALA A 409 41.66 10.33 -19.45
N VAL A 410 41.09 9.75 -20.50
CA VAL A 410 41.71 8.66 -21.28
C VAL A 410 43.05 9.12 -21.90
N THR A 411 43.15 10.36 -22.32
CA THR A 411 44.40 10.90 -22.87
C THR A 411 45.48 11.01 -21.78
N VAL A 412 45.09 11.51 -20.60
CA VAL A 412 46.02 11.61 -19.45
C VAL A 412 46.43 10.21 -18.96
N LYS A 413 45.52 9.22 -19.00
CA LYS A 413 45.79 7.83 -18.63
C LYS A 413 47.00 7.23 -19.40
N LYS A 414 47.15 7.54 -20.70
CA LYS A 414 48.28 7.09 -21.48
C LYS A 414 49.63 7.67 -21.02
N GLU A 415 49.63 8.82 -20.37
CA GLU A 415 50.82 9.45 -19.84
C GLU A 415 51.19 8.90 -18.47
N VAL A 416 50.21 8.75 -17.57
CA VAL A 416 50.42 8.19 -16.22
C VAL A 416 50.94 6.78 -16.30
N LYS A 417 50.41 5.94 -17.16
CA LYS A 417 50.83 4.53 -17.35
C LYS A 417 52.26 4.33 -17.86
N LYS A 418 53.02 5.38 -18.15
CA LYS A 418 54.44 5.28 -18.45
C LYS A 418 55.27 5.02 -17.20
N THR A 419 54.75 5.34 -16.05
CA THR A 419 55.40 5.09 -14.75
C THR A 419 55.15 3.62 -14.31
N ILE A 420 56.11 2.98 -13.72
CA ILE A 420 55.99 1.59 -13.26
C ILE A 420 55.32 1.52 -11.88
N GLU A 421 55.52 2.54 -11.07
CA GLU A 421 54.99 2.68 -9.70
C GLU A 421 53.60 3.36 -9.72
N SER A 422 52.90 3.23 -8.59
CA SER A 422 51.63 3.94 -8.39
C SER A 422 51.83 5.45 -8.52
N SER A 423 51.05 6.09 -9.40
CA SER A 423 51.27 7.50 -9.72
C SER A 423 49.97 8.17 -10.15
N TYR A 424 49.95 9.50 -10.08
CA TYR A 424 48.86 10.31 -10.62
C TYR A 424 49.40 11.51 -11.41
N LEU A 425 48.59 11.98 -12.34
CA LEU A 425 48.85 13.22 -13.08
C LEU A 425 47.53 13.99 -13.21
N ILE A 426 47.53 15.30 -12.86
CA ILE A 426 46.39 16.15 -13.05
C ILE A 426 46.70 17.14 -14.16
N LYS A 427 45.83 17.15 -15.21
CA LYS A 427 45.86 18.17 -16.27
C LYS A 427 44.65 19.08 -16.18
N GLU A 428 44.87 20.38 -16.42
CA GLU A 428 43.84 21.42 -16.45
C GLU A 428 43.50 21.85 -17.88
#